data_c971e4abfa25ec19aeaeb1154e0d9212
#
_entry.id   c971e4abfa25ec19aeaeb1154e0d9212
#
_cell.length_a   1.000
_cell.length_b   1.000
_cell.length_c   1.000
_cell.angle_alpha   90.00
_cell.angle_beta   90.00
_cell.angle_gamma   90.00
#
_symmetry.space_group_name_H-M   'P 1'
#
loop_
_entity.id
_entity.type
_entity.pdbx_description
1 polymer ?
#
loop_
_entity_poly.entity_id
_entity_poly.type
_entity_poly.pdbx_seq_one_letter_code
_entity_poly.pdbx_strand_id
1 'polypeptide(L)'
;GADLAVGENSPEAQQKAIDKLSDAEQAISEKLDELKESAQELANLNELIEKLEPIIEDQKNLNESTADSIPQDGEAQNNSEESKELASSQKDLQEQTSELANEASSASEKAANELADASSKQESASNELSSGEPASAAPEQSDALNDLNEAKAALEERASELAEALGEETLNDPSSLSEAAAAIAEAQASVSEAQEQLAAAESAANELAERQKALAEAVGEAASNSPIDPSLAQAAIATEIAAQELSSGDLSGALEQMEAAQSALAEAENSEGEGQG
;
A
#
# COMPACT_ATOMS: atom_id res chain seq x y z
N GLY A 1 -34.70 -32.90 29.46
CA GLY A 1 -33.54 -33.25 28.69
C GLY A 1 -33.41 -32.28 27.55
N ALA A 2 -32.62 -31.20 27.67
CA ALA A 2 -32.15 -30.42 26.56
C ALA A 2 -30.65 -30.71 26.46
N ASP A 3 -30.25 -31.50 25.47
CA ASP A 3 -28.89 -31.62 25.02
C ASP A 3 -28.46 -30.26 24.48
N LEU A 4 -27.86 -29.47 25.31
CA LEU A 4 -27.01 -28.38 24.88
C LEU A 4 -25.76 -29.07 24.35
N ALA A 5 -25.67 -29.14 23.01
CA ALA A 5 -24.45 -29.47 22.31
C ALA A 5 -23.38 -28.49 22.79
N VAL A 6 -22.51 -28.93 23.66
CA VAL A 6 -21.25 -28.29 24.00
C VAL A 6 -20.47 -28.32 22.70
N GLY A 7 -20.47 -27.18 21.98
CA GLY A 7 -19.67 -27.02 20.77
C GLY A 7 -18.22 -27.32 21.11
N GLU A 8 -17.61 -28.14 20.25
CA GLU A 8 -16.24 -28.60 20.36
C GLU A 8 -15.27 -27.39 20.43
N ASN A 9 -15.01 -26.90 21.62
CA ASN A 9 -13.85 -26.07 21.93
C ASN A 9 -12.63 -26.98 22.05
N SER A 10 -12.32 -27.72 20.97
CA SER A 10 -11.08 -28.47 20.98
C SER A 10 -9.92 -27.53 20.68
N PRO A 11 -8.78 -27.69 21.32
CA PRO A 11 -7.56 -26.89 21.00
C PRO A 11 -7.23 -26.94 19.50
N GLU A 12 -7.56 -28.03 18.83
CA GLU A 12 -7.39 -28.18 17.37
C GLU A 12 -8.33 -27.24 16.56
N ALA A 13 -9.57 -27.03 17.02
CA ALA A 13 -10.51 -26.12 16.34
C ALA A 13 -10.08 -24.64 16.52
N GLN A 14 -9.58 -24.32 17.71
CA GLN A 14 -9.04 -22.98 17.99
C GLN A 14 -7.76 -22.72 17.18
N GLN A 15 -6.82 -23.67 17.14
CA GLN A 15 -5.61 -23.53 16.33
C GLN A 15 -5.95 -23.36 14.84
N LYS A 16 -6.89 -24.15 14.32
CA LYS A 16 -7.36 -24.02 12.94
C LYS A 16 -8.04 -22.67 12.65
N ALA A 17 -8.72 -22.11 13.64
CA ALA A 17 -9.30 -20.76 13.49
C ALA A 17 -8.20 -19.69 13.47
N ILE A 18 -7.18 -19.80 14.32
CA ILE A 18 -6.02 -18.92 14.35
C ILE A 18 -5.26 -19.00 13.01
N ASP A 19 -4.98 -20.21 12.53
CA ASP A 19 -4.30 -20.42 11.25
C ASP A 19 -5.08 -19.76 10.09
N LYS A 20 -6.43 -19.94 10.06
CA LYS A 20 -7.27 -19.29 9.05
C LYS A 20 -7.32 -17.77 9.17
N LEU A 21 -7.28 -17.22 10.37
CA LEU A 21 -7.21 -15.78 10.58
C LEU A 21 -5.87 -15.24 10.11
N SER A 22 -4.77 -15.93 10.39
CA SER A 22 -3.44 -15.58 9.89
C SER A 22 -3.36 -15.63 8.37
N ASP A 23 -3.92 -16.67 7.74
CA ASP A 23 -3.99 -16.78 6.28
C ASP A 23 -4.83 -15.63 5.66
N ALA A 24 -5.95 -15.28 6.31
CA ALA A 24 -6.79 -14.16 5.86
C ALA A 24 -6.10 -12.81 6.03
N GLU A 25 -5.39 -12.60 7.13
CA GLU A 25 -4.60 -11.38 7.39
C GLU A 25 -3.49 -11.22 6.34
N GLN A 26 -2.77 -12.31 6.04
CA GLN A 26 -1.75 -12.30 5.00
C GLN A 26 -2.34 -11.97 3.63
N ALA A 27 -3.47 -12.59 3.25
CA ALA A 27 -4.13 -12.33 1.97
C ALA A 27 -4.64 -10.88 1.86
N ILE A 28 -5.14 -10.30 2.95
CA ILE A 28 -5.56 -8.90 3.00
C ILE A 28 -4.33 -7.97 2.87
N SER A 29 -3.23 -8.28 3.55
CA SER A 29 -2.00 -7.49 3.47
C SER A 29 -1.41 -7.50 2.05
N GLU A 30 -1.32 -8.68 1.42
CA GLU A 30 -0.86 -8.83 0.05
C GLU A 30 -1.74 -8.02 -0.93
N LYS A 31 -3.07 -8.08 -0.76
CA LYS A 31 -4.00 -7.34 -1.61
C LYS A 31 -3.92 -5.82 -1.40
N LEU A 32 -3.70 -5.39 -0.17
CA LEU A 32 -3.49 -3.98 0.15
C LEU A 32 -2.20 -3.44 -0.47
N ASP A 33 -1.13 -4.23 -0.47
CA ASP A 33 0.14 -3.84 -1.08
C ASP A 33 0.01 -3.76 -2.61
N GLU A 34 -0.71 -4.69 -3.26
CA GLU A 34 -1.03 -4.62 -4.69
C GLU A 34 -1.81 -3.34 -5.04
N LEU A 35 -2.85 -3.01 -4.26
CA LEU A 35 -3.66 -1.81 -4.47
C LEU A 35 -2.84 -0.53 -4.31
N LYS A 36 -1.95 -0.50 -3.33
CA LYS A 36 -1.06 0.63 -3.09
C LYS A 36 -0.05 0.82 -4.23
N GLU A 37 0.52 -0.27 -4.74
CA GLU A 37 1.43 -0.23 -5.89
C GLU A 37 0.72 0.28 -7.14
N SER A 38 -0.49 -0.20 -7.42
CA SER A 38 -1.31 0.27 -8.54
C SER A 38 -1.71 1.74 -8.40
N ALA A 39 -2.06 2.20 -7.20
CA ALA A 39 -2.36 3.60 -6.94
C ALA A 39 -1.13 4.50 -7.13
N GLN A 40 0.06 4.03 -6.75
CA GLN A 40 1.30 4.75 -6.95
C GLN A 40 1.67 4.82 -8.45
N GLU A 41 1.49 3.73 -9.20
CA GLU A 41 1.70 3.70 -10.65
C GLU A 41 0.76 4.69 -11.36
N LEU A 42 -0.51 4.73 -10.95
CA LEU A 42 -1.49 5.68 -11.50
C LEU A 42 -1.11 7.15 -11.21
N ALA A 43 -0.62 7.43 -10.00
CA ALA A 43 -0.12 8.76 -9.65
C ALA A 43 1.08 9.16 -10.52
N ASN A 44 2.01 8.24 -10.77
CA ASN A 44 3.17 8.46 -11.64
C ASN A 44 2.74 8.73 -13.10
N LEU A 45 1.75 7.99 -13.61
CA LEU A 45 1.22 8.22 -14.96
C LEU A 45 0.62 9.61 -15.11
N ASN A 46 -0.16 10.07 -14.13
CA ASN A 46 -0.72 11.41 -14.14
C ASN A 46 0.36 12.50 -14.09
N GLU A 47 1.42 12.30 -13.30
CA GLU A 47 2.57 13.22 -13.27
C GLU A 47 3.26 13.30 -14.64
N LEU A 48 3.42 12.16 -15.34
CA LEU A 48 3.98 12.13 -16.69
C LEU A 48 3.09 12.89 -17.70
N ILE A 49 1.77 12.73 -17.62
CA ILE A 49 0.82 13.46 -18.45
C ILE A 49 0.93 14.97 -18.20
N GLU A 50 0.98 15.40 -16.94
CA GLU A 50 1.12 16.81 -16.57
C GLU A 50 2.45 17.41 -17.07
N LYS A 51 3.54 16.64 -17.06
CA LYS A 51 4.84 17.06 -17.60
C LYS A 51 4.84 17.12 -19.13
N LEU A 52 4.08 16.27 -19.80
CA LEU A 52 4.00 16.20 -21.26
C LEU A 52 3.18 17.35 -21.87
N GLU A 53 2.15 17.84 -21.18
CA GLU A 53 1.30 18.91 -21.70
C GLU A 53 2.04 20.19 -22.10
N PRO A 54 2.93 20.75 -21.27
CA PRO A 54 3.72 21.92 -21.67
C PRO A 54 4.65 21.63 -22.85
N ILE A 55 5.24 20.45 -22.94
CA ILE A 55 6.10 20.06 -24.07
C ILE A 55 5.30 20.06 -25.40
N ILE A 56 4.08 19.55 -25.39
CA ILE A 56 3.16 19.58 -26.55
C ILE A 56 2.83 21.01 -26.93
N GLU A 57 2.50 21.87 -25.96
CA GLU A 57 2.16 23.27 -26.23
C GLU A 57 3.36 24.04 -26.77
N ASP A 58 4.55 23.86 -26.19
CA ASP A 58 5.78 24.50 -26.63
C ASP A 58 6.20 24.02 -28.03
N GLN A 59 6.06 22.72 -28.32
CA GLN A 59 6.29 22.18 -29.67
C GLN A 59 5.34 22.80 -30.68
N LYS A 60 4.07 22.95 -30.34
CA LYS A 60 3.08 23.59 -31.21
C LYS A 60 3.45 25.05 -31.51
N ASN A 61 3.78 25.81 -30.47
CA ASN A 61 4.19 27.21 -30.60
C ASN A 61 5.45 27.35 -31.48
N LEU A 62 6.39 26.42 -31.31
CA LEU A 62 7.61 26.38 -32.11
C LEU A 62 7.34 26.04 -33.58
N ASN A 63 6.41 25.11 -33.85
CA ASN A 63 5.95 24.79 -35.20
C ASN A 63 5.34 26.00 -35.89
N GLU A 64 4.50 26.76 -35.19
CA GLU A 64 3.91 28.01 -35.70
C GLU A 64 5.00 29.04 -36.02
N SER A 65 5.95 29.26 -35.10
CA SER A 65 7.07 30.20 -35.31
C SER A 65 7.97 29.78 -36.47
N THR A 66 8.20 28.46 -36.62
CA THR A 66 8.98 27.95 -37.76
C THR A 66 8.25 28.18 -39.08
N ALA A 67 6.93 27.95 -39.13
CA ALA A 67 6.12 28.19 -40.32
C ALA A 67 6.12 29.66 -40.73
N ASP A 68 6.07 30.58 -39.76
CA ASP A 68 6.14 32.03 -40.00
C ASP A 68 7.50 32.46 -40.51
N SER A 69 8.58 31.75 -40.17
CA SER A 69 9.95 32.00 -40.63
C SER A 69 10.23 31.55 -42.07
N ILE A 70 9.31 30.71 -42.66
CA ILE A 70 9.46 30.24 -44.04
C ILE A 70 9.18 31.38 -45.01
N PRO A 71 10.14 31.74 -45.89
CA PRO A 71 9.98 32.87 -46.83
C PRO A 71 8.79 32.64 -47.79
N GLN A 72 7.84 33.56 -47.80
CA GLN A 72 6.80 33.62 -48.83
C GLN A 72 7.31 34.47 -49.99
N ASP A 73 7.31 33.92 -51.20
CA ASP A 73 7.65 34.62 -52.44
C ASP A 73 9.11 35.15 -52.62
N GLY A 74 10.10 34.25 -52.49
CA GLY A 74 11.41 34.49 -53.13
C GLY A 74 12.28 35.58 -52.53
N GLU A 75 11.90 36.20 -51.41
CA GLU A 75 12.77 37.10 -50.64
C GLU A 75 13.67 36.26 -49.74
N ALA A 76 14.94 36.12 -50.10
CA ALA A 76 15.96 35.57 -49.23
C ALA A 76 16.17 36.53 -48.06
N GLN A 77 15.29 36.45 -47.06
CA GLN A 77 15.55 37.07 -45.76
C GLN A 77 16.66 36.31 -45.06
N ASN A 78 17.68 37.03 -44.63
CA ASN A 78 18.78 36.53 -43.83
C ASN A 78 18.27 36.23 -42.37
N ASN A 79 17.36 35.26 -42.21
CA ASN A 79 16.80 34.87 -40.91
C ASN A 79 17.74 33.88 -40.17
N SER A 80 19.06 33.96 -40.46
CA SER A 80 20.05 33.05 -39.85
C SER A 80 20.09 33.14 -38.33
N GLU A 81 19.72 34.27 -37.74
CA GLU A 81 19.71 34.44 -36.28
C GLU A 81 18.41 33.86 -35.68
N GLU A 82 17.27 34.11 -36.29
CA GLU A 82 15.97 33.57 -35.93
C GLU A 82 15.94 32.03 -36.04
N SER A 83 16.46 31.48 -37.15
CA SER A 83 16.58 30.01 -37.29
C SER A 83 17.46 29.38 -36.22
N LYS A 84 18.50 30.05 -35.73
CA LYS A 84 19.33 29.55 -34.63
C LYS A 84 18.62 29.62 -33.29
N GLU A 85 17.80 30.63 -33.04
CA GLU A 85 16.97 30.70 -31.83
C GLU A 85 15.92 29.59 -31.84
N LEU A 86 15.24 29.35 -32.96
CA LEU A 86 14.31 28.24 -33.14
C LEU A 86 15.01 26.89 -32.96
N ALA A 87 16.22 26.73 -33.49
CA ALA A 87 17.02 25.50 -33.32
C ALA A 87 17.39 25.27 -31.85
N SER A 88 17.72 26.33 -31.12
CA SER A 88 18.00 26.19 -29.68
C SER A 88 16.76 25.75 -28.89
N SER A 89 15.62 26.38 -29.16
CA SER A 89 14.36 26.04 -28.53
C SER A 89 13.93 24.58 -28.86
N GLN A 90 14.14 24.15 -30.12
CA GLN A 90 13.87 22.81 -30.54
C GLN A 90 14.75 21.78 -29.82
N LYS A 91 16.00 22.14 -29.59
CA LYS A 91 16.94 21.31 -28.85
C LYS A 91 16.55 21.20 -27.37
N ASP A 92 16.14 22.30 -26.76
CA ASP A 92 15.68 22.28 -25.36
C ASP A 92 14.43 21.39 -25.20
N LEU A 93 13.50 21.42 -26.16
CA LEU A 93 12.35 20.50 -26.19
C LEU A 93 12.77 19.03 -26.37
N GLN A 94 13.74 18.80 -27.24
CA GLN A 94 14.29 17.45 -27.48
C GLN A 94 14.90 16.87 -26.20
N GLU A 95 15.65 17.66 -25.44
CA GLU A 95 16.22 17.23 -24.16
C GLU A 95 15.12 16.90 -23.15
N GLN A 96 14.11 17.75 -22.99
CA GLN A 96 12.96 17.50 -22.10
C GLN A 96 12.16 16.24 -22.52
N THR A 97 11.91 16.07 -23.83
CA THR A 97 11.21 14.90 -24.36
C THR A 97 11.99 13.61 -24.10
N SER A 98 13.32 13.65 -24.27
CA SER A 98 14.19 12.51 -24.00
C SER A 98 14.24 12.13 -22.51
N GLU A 99 14.26 13.12 -21.61
CA GLU A 99 14.16 12.89 -20.17
C GLU A 99 12.82 12.24 -19.82
N LEU A 100 11.73 12.77 -20.36
CA LEU A 100 10.39 12.23 -20.13
C LEU A 100 10.22 10.81 -20.70
N ALA A 101 10.85 10.48 -21.84
CA ALA A 101 10.89 9.13 -22.39
C ALA A 101 11.54 8.14 -21.42
N ASN A 102 12.64 8.54 -20.78
CA ASN A 102 13.31 7.72 -19.79
C ASN A 102 12.43 7.51 -18.54
N GLU A 103 11.75 8.54 -18.07
CA GLU A 103 10.83 8.45 -16.93
C GLU A 103 9.62 7.53 -17.26
N ALA A 104 9.07 7.66 -18.47
CA ALA A 104 7.91 6.89 -18.92
C ALA A 104 8.21 5.40 -19.13
N SER A 105 9.48 5.01 -19.31
CA SER A 105 9.88 3.65 -19.66
C SER A 105 9.43 2.58 -18.66
N SER A 106 9.32 2.94 -17.38
CA SER A 106 8.85 2.05 -16.31
C SER A 106 7.32 1.99 -16.19
N ALA A 107 6.61 3.02 -16.68
CA ALA A 107 5.16 3.16 -16.54
C ALA A 107 4.39 2.74 -17.80
N SER A 108 4.93 3.07 -18.99
CA SER A 108 4.35 2.74 -20.30
C SER A 108 5.43 2.64 -21.37
N GLU A 109 5.76 1.41 -21.78
CA GLU A 109 6.71 1.15 -22.87
C GLU A 109 6.25 1.81 -24.19
N LYS A 110 4.93 1.78 -24.46
CA LYS A 110 4.36 2.42 -25.66
C LYS A 110 4.61 3.93 -25.64
N ALA A 111 4.27 4.60 -24.54
CA ALA A 111 4.51 6.06 -24.43
C ALA A 111 6.00 6.42 -24.49
N ALA A 112 6.86 5.61 -23.86
CA ALA A 112 8.30 5.83 -23.92
C ALA A 112 8.86 5.73 -25.36
N ASN A 113 8.35 4.80 -26.15
CA ASN A 113 8.74 4.65 -27.56
C ASN A 113 8.28 5.86 -28.39
N GLU A 114 7.03 6.30 -28.26
CA GLU A 114 6.53 7.49 -28.95
C GLU A 114 7.31 8.77 -28.56
N LEU A 115 7.65 8.91 -27.28
CA LEU A 115 8.48 10.02 -26.80
C LEU A 115 9.92 9.95 -27.38
N ALA A 116 10.48 8.76 -27.52
CA ALA A 116 11.80 8.59 -28.12
C ALA A 116 11.78 8.92 -29.63
N ASP A 117 10.71 8.56 -30.34
CA ASP A 117 10.51 8.90 -31.75
C ASP A 117 10.31 10.41 -31.91
N ALA A 118 9.50 11.04 -31.05
CA ALA A 118 9.36 12.50 -31.01
C ALA A 118 10.70 13.20 -30.78
N SER A 119 11.49 12.76 -29.80
CA SER A 119 12.82 13.29 -29.52
C SER A 119 13.76 13.19 -30.70
N SER A 120 13.74 12.08 -31.45
CA SER A 120 14.56 11.89 -32.65
C SER A 120 14.17 12.86 -33.79
N LYS A 121 12.87 13.09 -33.97
CA LYS A 121 12.36 14.05 -34.96
C LYS A 121 12.66 15.50 -34.54
N GLN A 122 12.59 15.81 -33.27
CA GLN A 122 12.99 17.12 -32.70
C GLN A 122 14.49 17.38 -32.91
N GLU A 123 15.35 16.37 -32.79
CA GLU A 123 16.77 16.45 -33.07
C GLU A 123 16.99 16.75 -34.58
N SER A 124 16.27 16.05 -35.46
CA SER A 124 16.34 16.30 -36.90
C SER A 124 15.92 17.71 -37.24
N ALA A 125 14.79 18.18 -36.73
CA ALA A 125 14.29 19.53 -36.91
C ALA A 125 15.28 20.59 -36.40
N SER A 126 15.89 20.38 -35.23
CA SER A 126 16.93 21.30 -34.68
C SER A 126 18.14 21.40 -35.59
N ASN A 127 18.59 20.30 -36.20
CA ASN A 127 19.71 20.31 -37.13
C ASN A 127 19.39 21.06 -38.42
N GLU A 128 18.18 20.92 -38.96
CA GLU A 128 17.72 21.62 -40.17
C GLU A 128 17.57 23.12 -39.92
N LEU A 129 16.97 23.50 -38.76
CA LEU A 129 16.89 24.90 -38.34
C LEU A 129 18.29 25.53 -38.16
N SER A 130 19.23 24.80 -37.55
CA SER A 130 20.63 25.23 -37.42
C SER A 130 21.31 25.44 -38.76
N SER A 131 20.89 24.69 -39.78
CA SER A 131 21.36 24.83 -41.16
C SER A 131 20.66 25.96 -41.92
N GLY A 132 19.66 26.63 -41.31
CA GLY A 132 18.86 27.66 -41.92
C GLY A 132 17.79 27.14 -42.89
N GLU A 133 17.32 25.93 -42.68
CA GLU A 133 16.34 25.23 -43.54
C GLU A 133 14.99 25.03 -42.84
N PRO A 134 14.25 26.11 -42.45
CA PRO A 134 13.00 25.99 -41.71
C PRO A 134 11.90 25.22 -42.47
N ALA A 135 11.91 25.29 -43.81
CA ALA A 135 10.97 24.51 -44.63
C ALA A 135 11.20 22.99 -44.57
N SER A 136 12.42 22.56 -44.30
CA SER A 136 12.76 21.15 -44.09
C SER A 136 12.44 20.72 -42.64
N ALA A 137 12.62 21.60 -41.67
CA ALA A 137 12.33 21.33 -40.26
C ALA A 137 10.82 21.19 -39.94
N ALA A 138 9.97 21.93 -40.65
CA ALA A 138 8.53 21.97 -40.38
C ALA A 138 7.83 20.60 -40.43
N PRO A 139 8.07 19.71 -41.41
CA PRO A 139 7.50 18.38 -41.38
C PRO A 139 7.98 17.54 -40.18
N GLU A 140 9.27 17.56 -39.85
CA GLU A 140 9.82 16.84 -38.68
C GLU A 140 9.21 17.33 -37.36
N GLN A 141 9.00 18.63 -37.22
CA GLN A 141 8.32 19.22 -36.09
C GLN A 141 6.85 18.79 -36.01
N SER A 142 6.16 18.70 -37.14
CA SER A 142 4.78 18.23 -37.20
C SER A 142 4.68 16.76 -36.81
N ASP A 143 5.61 15.93 -37.27
CA ASP A 143 5.67 14.53 -36.92
C ASP A 143 6.01 14.33 -35.44
N ALA A 144 6.96 15.11 -34.90
CA ALA A 144 7.26 15.12 -33.47
C ALA A 144 6.03 15.47 -32.62
N LEU A 145 5.24 16.46 -33.03
CA LEU A 145 4.00 16.83 -32.34
C LEU A 145 2.96 15.70 -32.39
N ASN A 146 2.87 14.95 -33.46
CA ASN A 146 1.99 13.77 -33.55
C ASN A 146 2.45 12.69 -32.58
N ASP A 147 3.73 12.38 -32.52
CA ASP A 147 4.27 11.35 -31.62
C ASP A 147 4.08 11.76 -30.15
N LEU A 148 4.26 13.04 -29.79
CA LEU A 148 3.97 13.56 -28.47
C LEU A 148 2.48 13.36 -28.08
N ASN A 149 1.55 13.59 -29.01
CA ASN A 149 0.14 13.34 -28.79
C ASN A 149 -0.20 11.84 -28.68
N GLU A 150 0.50 10.98 -29.45
CA GLU A 150 0.36 9.53 -29.35
C GLU A 150 0.91 9.01 -28.00
N ALA A 151 2.02 9.58 -27.52
CA ALA A 151 2.55 9.30 -26.20
C ALA A 151 1.56 9.68 -25.08
N LYS A 152 0.95 10.89 -25.19
CA LYS A 152 -0.09 11.32 -24.24
C LYS A 152 -1.27 10.34 -24.22
N ALA A 153 -1.76 9.96 -25.39
CA ALA A 153 -2.87 9.01 -25.50
C ALA A 153 -2.51 7.65 -24.89
N ALA A 154 -1.27 7.17 -25.06
CA ALA A 154 -0.80 5.93 -24.46
C ALA A 154 -0.70 5.98 -22.94
N LEU A 155 -0.29 7.12 -22.37
CA LEU A 155 -0.29 7.33 -20.91
C LEU A 155 -1.72 7.39 -20.36
N GLU A 156 -2.62 8.12 -21.02
CA GLU A 156 -4.03 8.22 -20.64
C GLU A 156 -4.76 6.86 -20.73
N GLU A 157 -4.48 6.06 -21.77
CA GLU A 157 -4.99 4.69 -21.92
C GLU A 157 -4.55 3.81 -20.74
N ARG A 158 -3.25 3.84 -20.42
CA ARG A 158 -2.69 3.05 -19.30
C ARG A 158 -3.24 3.51 -17.95
N ALA A 159 -3.36 4.80 -17.72
CA ALA A 159 -3.98 5.37 -16.53
C ALA A 159 -5.45 4.95 -16.39
N SER A 160 -6.18 4.92 -17.51
CA SER A 160 -7.58 4.44 -17.56
C SER A 160 -7.71 2.97 -17.16
N GLU A 161 -6.85 2.11 -17.71
CA GLU A 161 -6.83 0.68 -17.38
C GLU A 161 -6.57 0.45 -15.88
N LEU A 162 -5.61 1.17 -15.31
CA LEU A 162 -5.30 1.06 -13.88
C LEU A 162 -6.43 1.57 -12.99
N ALA A 163 -7.08 2.67 -13.34
CA ALA A 163 -8.19 3.20 -12.57
C ALA A 163 -9.43 2.28 -12.64
N GLU A 164 -9.69 1.66 -13.80
CA GLU A 164 -10.75 0.66 -13.91
C GLU A 164 -10.43 -0.57 -13.04
N ALA A 165 -9.17 -1.02 -13.02
CA ALA A 165 -8.72 -2.11 -12.16
C ALA A 165 -8.83 -1.78 -10.67
N LEU A 166 -8.64 -0.51 -10.29
CA LEU A 166 -8.83 -0.01 -8.92
C LEU A 166 -10.32 0.20 -8.55
N GLY A 167 -11.25 0.02 -9.52
CA GLY A 167 -12.69 0.19 -9.31
C GLY A 167 -13.15 1.64 -9.37
N GLU A 168 -12.38 2.52 -10.00
CA GLU A 168 -12.73 3.91 -10.20
C GLU A 168 -13.41 4.12 -11.57
N GLU A 169 -14.69 4.45 -11.57
CA GLU A 169 -15.48 4.65 -12.80
C GLU A 169 -15.16 5.95 -13.56
N THR A 170 -14.36 6.87 -13.03
CA THR A 170 -14.12 8.18 -13.68
C THR A 170 -12.72 8.75 -13.47
N LEU A 171 -11.89 8.66 -14.49
CA LEU A 171 -10.55 9.31 -14.57
C LEU A 171 -10.57 10.82 -14.87
N ASN A 172 -11.73 11.43 -14.94
CA ASN A 172 -11.83 12.84 -15.31
C ASN A 172 -11.74 13.81 -14.12
N ASP A 173 -11.49 13.30 -12.92
CA ASP A 173 -11.32 14.14 -11.73
C ASP A 173 -10.08 13.73 -10.93
N PRO A 174 -8.95 14.44 -11.05
CA PRO A 174 -7.75 14.17 -10.26
C PRO A 174 -7.96 14.31 -8.76
N SER A 175 -9.08 14.91 -8.31
CA SER A 175 -9.43 14.99 -6.90
C SER A 175 -9.90 13.63 -6.37
N SER A 176 -10.57 12.80 -7.17
CA SER A 176 -11.03 11.46 -6.77
C SER A 176 -9.87 10.50 -6.53
N LEU A 177 -8.78 10.61 -7.31
CA LEU A 177 -7.55 9.83 -7.13
C LEU A 177 -6.83 10.19 -5.82
N SER A 178 -6.80 11.49 -5.50
CA SER A 178 -6.24 11.97 -4.24
C SER A 178 -7.06 11.49 -3.04
N GLU A 179 -8.39 11.43 -3.18
CA GLU A 179 -9.30 10.91 -2.16
C GLU A 179 -9.14 9.39 -1.98
N ALA A 180 -9.02 8.62 -3.07
CA ALA A 180 -8.77 7.18 -3.01
C ALA A 180 -7.42 6.86 -2.36
N ALA A 181 -6.35 7.57 -2.74
CA ALA A 181 -5.04 7.43 -2.11
C ALA A 181 -5.07 7.78 -0.61
N ALA A 182 -5.82 8.82 -0.23
CA ALA A 182 -6.02 9.19 1.16
C ALA A 182 -6.81 8.12 1.93
N ALA A 183 -7.86 7.55 1.33
CA ALA A 183 -8.66 6.47 1.92
C ALA A 183 -7.83 5.18 2.12
N ILE A 184 -6.96 4.83 1.16
CA ILE A 184 -6.03 3.70 1.28
C ILE A 184 -5.03 3.96 2.43
N ALA A 185 -4.48 5.17 2.53
CA ALA A 185 -3.56 5.53 3.61
C ALA A 185 -4.24 5.48 4.99
N GLU A 186 -5.51 5.91 5.09
CA GLU A 186 -6.30 5.83 6.32
C GLU A 186 -6.62 4.38 6.69
N ALA A 187 -6.97 3.54 5.71
CA ALA A 187 -7.17 2.12 5.92
C ALA A 187 -5.90 1.40 6.39
N GLN A 188 -4.74 1.74 5.83
CA GLN A 188 -3.45 1.22 6.28
C GLN A 188 -3.12 1.62 7.72
N ALA A 189 -3.39 2.87 8.09
CA ALA A 189 -3.19 3.34 9.47
C ALA A 189 -4.09 2.57 10.44
N SER A 190 -5.35 2.31 10.07
CA SER A 190 -6.29 1.54 10.87
C SER A 190 -5.87 0.08 11.04
N VAL A 191 -5.35 -0.56 9.99
CA VAL A 191 -4.81 -1.93 10.05
C VAL A 191 -3.57 -1.99 10.94
N SER A 192 -2.68 -1.02 10.82
CA SER A 192 -1.47 -0.94 11.67
C SER A 192 -1.83 -0.75 13.14
N GLU A 193 -2.81 0.09 13.44
CA GLU A 193 -3.30 0.29 14.81
C GLU A 193 -3.94 -1.00 15.37
N ALA A 194 -4.71 -1.72 14.56
CA ALA A 194 -5.29 -3.00 14.95
C ALA A 194 -4.22 -4.06 15.22
N GLN A 195 -3.15 -4.10 14.43
CA GLN A 195 -2.00 -5.00 14.65
C GLN A 195 -1.26 -4.66 15.95
N GLU A 196 -1.06 -3.37 16.25
CA GLU A 196 -0.45 -2.95 17.53
C GLU A 196 -1.33 -3.34 18.73
N GLN A 197 -2.65 -3.19 18.61
CA GLN A 197 -3.58 -3.60 19.65
C GLN A 197 -3.57 -5.11 19.87
N LEU A 198 -3.48 -5.90 18.81
CA LEU A 198 -3.37 -7.36 18.87
C LEU A 198 -2.07 -7.80 19.56
N ALA A 199 -0.94 -7.21 19.18
CA ALA A 199 0.36 -7.48 19.81
C ALA A 199 0.37 -7.10 21.30
N ALA A 200 -0.28 -6.00 21.67
CA ALA A 200 -0.44 -5.60 23.06
C ALA A 200 -1.33 -6.57 23.85
N ALA A 201 -2.40 -7.07 23.23
CA ALA A 201 -3.27 -8.07 23.85
C ALA A 201 -2.55 -9.43 24.05
N GLU A 202 -1.76 -9.88 23.08
CA GLU A 202 -0.92 -11.07 23.21
C GLU A 202 0.12 -10.92 24.34
N SER A 203 0.76 -9.75 24.42
CA SER A 203 1.72 -9.47 25.50
C SER A 203 1.05 -9.48 26.87
N ALA A 204 -0.16 -8.93 26.99
CA ALA A 204 -0.93 -8.94 28.23
C ALA A 204 -1.38 -10.35 28.61
N ALA A 205 -1.77 -11.18 27.64
CA ALA A 205 -2.13 -12.57 27.86
C ALA A 205 -0.93 -13.41 28.36
N ASN A 206 0.24 -13.20 27.77
CA ASN A 206 1.47 -13.85 28.21
C ASN A 206 1.86 -13.43 29.65
N GLU A 207 1.76 -12.14 29.99
CA GLU A 207 2.03 -11.66 31.35
C GLU A 207 1.04 -12.27 32.35
N LEU A 208 -0.24 -12.41 31.97
CA LEU A 208 -1.25 -13.02 32.81
C LEU A 208 -0.96 -14.52 33.02
N ALA A 209 -0.53 -15.23 31.99
CA ALA A 209 -0.13 -16.63 32.09
C ALA A 209 1.05 -16.85 33.05
N GLU A 210 2.06 -15.97 32.99
CA GLU A 210 3.21 -16.01 33.91
C GLU A 210 2.77 -15.75 35.38
N ARG A 211 1.91 -14.76 35.58
CA ARG A 211 1.34 -14.48 36.93
C ARG A 211 0.50 -15.66 37.45
N GLN A 212 -0.29 -16.28 36.60
CA GLN A 212 -1.11 -17.41 36.97
C GLN A 212 -0.25 -18.63 37.32
N LYS A 213 0.84 -18.85 36.57
CA LYS A 213 1.80 -19.92 36.90
C LYS A 213 2.48 -19.68 38.24
N ALA A 214 2.91 -18.45 38.56
CA ALA A 214 3.48 -18.13 39.86
C ALA A 214 2.47 -18.35 41.01
N LEU A 215 1.17 -18.04 40.76
CA LEU A 215 0.11 -18.31 41.72
C LEU A 215 -0.09 -19.83 41.91
N ALA A 216 -0.08 -20.60 40.84
CA ALA A 216 -0.20 -22.04 40.90
C ALA A 216 0.94 -22.69 41.74
N GLU A 217 2.18 -22.20 41.55
CA GLU A 217 3.31 -22.64 42.36
C GLU A 217 3.13 -22.30 43.85
N ALA A 218 2.70 -21.08 44.18
CA ALA A 218 2.47 -20.65 45.55
C ALA A 218 1.34 -21.44 46.23
N VAL A 219 0.23 -21.69 45.52
CA VAL A 219 -0.89 -22.50 46.04
C VAL A 219 -0.48 -23.96 46.19
N GLY A 220 0.32 -24.51 45.26
CA GLY A 220 0.88 -25.82 45.32
C GLY A 220 1.81 -26.03 46.54
N GLU A 221 2.64 -25.05 46.84
CA GLU A 221 3.47 -25.06 48.07
C GLU A 221 2.62 -25.02 49.34
N ALA A 222 1.59 -24.16 49.37
CA ALA A 222 0.67 -24.08 50.48
C ALA A 222 -0.09 -25.41 50.70
N ALA A 223 -0.58 -26.05 49.63
CA ALA A 223 -1.22 -27.35 49.67
C ALA A 223 -0.28 -28.46 50.15
N SER A 224 1.00 -28.39 49.79
CA SER A 224 2.01 -29.36 50.24
C SER A 224 2.35 -29.21 51.73
N ASN A 225 2.25 -28.01 52.26
CA ASN A 225 2.50 -27.72 53.68
C ASN A 225 1.26 -27.95 54.56
N SER A 226 0.07 -28.09 53.98
CA SER A 226 -1.21 -28.34 54.67
C SER A 226 -1.92 -29.58 54.06
N PRO A 227 -1.37 -30.77 54.21
CA PRO A 227 -1.84 -32.00 53.54
C PRO A 227 -3.23 -32.45 53.98
N ILE A 228 -3.88 -31.80 54.94
CA ILE A 228 -5.18 -32.15 55.48
C ILE A 228 -6.33 -31.37 54.83
N ASP A 229 -6.00 -30.32 54.06
CA ASP A 229 -7.03 -29.50 53.42
C ASP A 229 -7.18 -29.85 51.90
N PRO A 230 -8.26 -30.58 51.56
CA PRO A 230 -8.50 -30.97 50.17
C PRO A 230 -8.83 -29.77 49.24
N SER A 231 -9.32 -28.65 49.82
CA SER A 231 -9.70 -27.45 49.04
C SER A 231 -8.45 -26.74 48.50
N LEU A 232 -7.35 -26.71 49.27
CA LEU A 232 -6.07 -26.18 48.77
C LEU A 232 -5.50 -27.01 47.62
N ALA A 233 -5.67 -28.33 47.66
CA ALA A 233 -5.24 -29.20 46.55
C ALA A 233 -6.08 -28.97 45.30
N GLN A 234 -7.38 -28.73 45.43
CA GLN A 234 -8.26 -28.40 44.30
C GLN A 234 -7.93 -27.03 43.72
N ALA A 235 -7.66 -26.03 44.57
CA ALA A 235 -7.22 -24.70 44.11
C ALA A 235 -5.90 -24.76 43.32
N ALA A 236 -4.92 -25.56 43.77
CA ALA A 236 -3.66 -25.76 43.08
C ALA A 236 -3.85 -26.34 41.66
N ILE A 237 -4.69 -27.36 41.54
CA ILE A 237 -5.01 -28.00 40.26
C ILE A 237 -5.71 -26.99 39.32
N ALA A 238 -6.70 -26.27 39.81
CA ALA A 238 -7.45 -25.31 39.01
C ALA A 238 -6.57 -24.14 38.56
N THR A 239 -5.66 -23.65 39.40
CA THR A 239 -4.70 -22.59 38.98
C THR A 239 -3.69 -23.08 37.97
N GLU A 240 -3.24 -24.32 38.04
CA GLU A 240 -2.33 -24.91 37.04
C GLU A 240 -3.02 -25.07 35.68
N ILE A 241 -4.28 -25.56 35.66
CA ILE A 241 -5.07 -25.65 34.42
C ILE A 241 -5.32 -24.27 33.84
N ALA A 242 -5.69 -23.28 34.63
CA ALA A 242 -5.89 -21.92 34.18
C ALA A 242 -4.63 -21.34 33.52
N ALA A 243 -3.45 -21.59 34.08
CA ALA A 243 -2.18 -21.15 33.49
C ALA A 243 -1.91 -21.82 32.13
N GLN A 244 -2.26 -23.11 32.01
CA GLN A 244 -2.09 -23.85 30.76
C GLN A 244 -3.06 -23.35 29.67
N GLU A 245 -4.33 -23.09 30.03
CA GLU A 245 -5.35 -22.56 29.12
C GLU A 245 -5.00 -21.13 28.64
N LEU A 246 -4.51 -20.27 29.53
CA LEU A 246 -3.98 -18.96 29.14
C LEU A 246 -2.82 -19.10 28.14
N SER A 247 -1.90 -20.02 28.38
CA SER A 247 -0.76 -20.20 27.47
C SER A 247 -1.15 -20.78 26.11
N SER A 248 -2.31 -21.44 26.03
CA SER A 248 -2.91 -21.96 24.78
C SER A 248 -3.85 -20.94 24.09
N GLY A 249 -4.10 -19.79 24.71
CA GLY A 249 -5.02 -18.77 24.22
C GLY A 249 -6.50 -19.02 24.54
N ASP A 250 -6.83 -20.06 25.33
CA ASP A 250 -8.19 -20.28 25.77
C ASP A 250 -8.57 -19.44 26.99
N LEU A 251 -8.92 -18.17 26.69
CA LEU A 251 -9.31 -17.21 27.73
C LEU A 251 -10.59 -17.59 28.46
N SER A 252 -11.50 -18.32 27.79
CA SER A 252 -12.78 -18.73 28.37
C SER A 252 -12.59 -19.87 29.37
N GLY A 253 -11.83 -20.89 28.99
CA GLY A 253 -11.47 -21.97 29.86
C GLY A 253 -10.65 -21.49 31.07
N ALA A 254 -9.67 -20.67 30.84
CA ALA A 254 -8.86 -20.08 31.90
C ALA A 254 -9.69 -19.31 32.93
N LEU A 255 -10.69 -18.53 32.50
CA LEU A 255 -11.59 -17.81 33.39
C LEU A 255 -12.40 -18.76 34.29
N GLU A 256 -12.95 -19.83 33.72
CA GLU A 256 -13.70 -20.84 34.45
C GLU A 256 -12.84 -21.54 35.51
N GLN A 257 -11.60 -21.86 35.18
CA GLN A 257 -10.65 -22.45 36.12
C GLN A 257 -10.20 -21.47 37.22
N MET A 258 -10.06 -20.18 36.88
CA MET A 258 -9.76 -19.17 37.89
C MET A 258 -10.90 -18.98 38.88
N GLU A 259 -12.16 -19.03 38.44
CA GLU A 259 -13.34 -19.00 39.33
C GLU A 259 -13.39 -20.24 40.20
N ALA A 260 -13.09 -21.44 39.67
CA ALA A 260 -13.00 -22.66 40.43
C ALA A 260 -11.89 -22.61 41.48
N ALA A 261 -10.72 -22.08 41.15
CA ALA A 261 -9.62 -21.90 42.10
C ALA A 261 -9.99 -20.92 43.22
N GLN A 262 -10.65 -19.81 42.88
CA GLN A 262 -11.11 -18.82 43.86
C GLN A 262 -12.14 -19.44 44.84
N SER A 263 -13.05 -20.21 44.33
CA SER A 263 -14.06 -20.92 45.16
C SER A 263 -13.39 -21.89 46.12
N ALA A 264 -12.44 -22.70 45.65
CA ALA A 264 -11.70 -23.65 46.46
C ALA A 264 -10.84 -22.98 47.56
N LEU A 265 -10.20 -21.82 47.22
CA LEU A 265 -9.47 -21.05 48.23
C LEU A 265 -10.37 -20.45 49.30
N ALA A 266 -11.58 -20.00 48.97
CA ALA A 266 -12.56 -19.50 49.91
C ALA A 266 -13.07 -20.61 50.85
N GLU A 267 -13.21 -21.85 50.36
CA GLU A 267 -13.55 -23.03 51.18
C GLU A 267 -12.42 -23.39 52.14
N ALA A 268 -11.15 -23.33 51.69
CA ALA A 268 -9.99 -23.55 52.55
C ALA A 268 -9.91 -22.55 53.71
N GLU A 269 -10.11 -21.27 53.41
CA GLU A 269 -10.11 -20.19 54.42
C GLU A 269 -11.20 -20.40 55.46
N ASN A 270 -12.39 -20.85 55.06
CA ASN A 270 -13.49 -21.14 55.97
C ASN A 270 -13.22 -22.38 56.86
N SER A 271 -12.51 -23.37 56.33
CA SER A 271 -12.20 -24.59 57.08
C SER A 271 -11.18 -24.34 58.20
N GLU A 272 -10.23 -23.41 58.01
CA GLU A 272 -9.28 -23.04 59.06
C GLU A 272 -9.94 -22.21 60.20
N GLY A 273 -11.04 -21.52 59.89
CA GLY A 273 -11.78 -20.71 60.89
C GLY A 273 -12.59 -21.54 61.86
N GLU A 274 -13.04 -22.74 61.49
CA GLU A 274 -13.85 -23.64 62.36
C GLU A 274 -13.01 -24.54 63.31
N GLY A 275 -11.71 -24.62 63.11
CA GLY A 275 -10.79 -25.46 63.91
C GLY A 275 -10.25 -24.77 65.19
N GLN A 276 -10.58 -23.51 65.46
CA GLN A 276 -10.13 -22.74 66.66
C GLN A 276 -11.25 -22.36 67.64
N GLY A 277 -12.28 -23.20 67.75
CA GLY A 277 -13.36 -23.01 68.76
C GLY A 277 -13.31 -24.03 69.85
#